data_ab29ec1eb5f8aa32231f582e9c145203
#
_entry.id   ab29ec1eb5f8aa32231f582e9c145203
#
_cell.length_a   1.000
_cell.length_b   1.000
_cell.length_c   1.000
_cell.angle_alpha   90.00
_cell.angle_beta   90.00
_cell.angle_gamma   90.00
#
_symmetry.space_group_name_H-M   'P 1'
#
loop_
_entity.id
_entity.type
_entity.pdbx_description
1 polymer ?
#
loop_
_entity_poly.entity_id
_entity_poly.type
_entity_poly.pdbx_seq_one_letter_code
_entity_poly.pdbx_strand_id
1 'polypeptide(L)'
;MKNEPVVFSIIIAFKSWSYNLEECLKRIRKLTFKEFELILLPDYEMTLAEEFRDFPIVLCPTGQVNPAIKRDLGGEKAKGRFFAFIDDDAYPQADWLDVAIKIFNTEQEIGAIGGPAITPKTDPFWARVSGAVFLSRTSGGFPERYTPCPPIRVVDDWPTVNLIVRKSVFNQVAGFGSKFWPGEDTLFCLKIVRITSKKILYVPELIVWHHRRSELHKHLYQVGNYGLHRGHFASQFPETSRRVIYFIPTLWVMFILIGAFLSTLLHSIYILYLVGWAFYLAALAISLKQICRYESTLVAFATIPYILLSHIWYGIKFVQGFATKNLKSKLGR
;
A
#
# COMPACT_ATOMS: atom_id res chain seq x y z
N MET A 1 11.97 -31.77 -19.20
CA MET A 1 11.06 -30.62 -19.22
C MET A 1 11.77 -29.49 -19.95
N LYS A 2 11.20 -28.94 -21.03
CA LYS A 2 11.78 -27.78 -21.72
C LYS A 2 11.84 -26.63 -20.70
N ASN A 3 13.02 -26.01 -20.55
CA ASN A 3 13.16 -24.78 -19.77
C ASN A 3 12.36 -23.68 -20.49
N GLU A 4 11.07 -23.55 -20.20
CA GLU A 4 10.29 -22.40 -20.64
C GLU A 4 10.88 -21.15 -19.99
N PRO A 5 11.05 -20.07 -20.75
CA PRO A 5 11.67 -18.86 -20.21
C PRO A 5 10.78 -18.28 -19.10
N VAL A 6 11.32 -18.11 -17.92
CA VAL A 6 10.62 -17.45 -16.80
C VAL A 6 10.38 -15.98 -17.17
N VAL A 7 9.12 -15.58 -17.26
CA VAL A 7 8.73 -14.21 -17.60
C VAL A 7 8.56 -13.36 -16.35
N PHE A 8 7.91 -13.91 -15.31
CA PHE A 8 7.71 -13.21 -14.05
C PHE A 8 8.39 -13.94 -12.88
N SER A 9 9.00 -13.17 -11.98
CA SER A 9 9.36 -13.65 -10.65
C SER A 9 8.40 -13.00 -9.65
N ILE A 10 7.52 -13.80 -9.04
CA ILE A 10 6.63 -13.34 -7.96
C ILE A 10 7.43 -13.38 -6.67
N ILE A 11 7.57 -12.25 -5.98
CA ILE A 11 8.43 -12.09 -4.81
C ILE A 11 7.58 -11.78 -3.59
N ILE A 12 7.62 -12.66 -2.58
CA ILE A 12 6.83 -12.54 -1.35
C ILE A 12 7.76 -12.52 -0.14
N ALA A 13 7.78 -11.38 0.55
CA ALA A 13 8.52 -11.20 1.80
C ALA A 13 7.58 -11.40 2.99
N PHE A 14 7.89 -12.34 3.88
CA PHE A 14 7.04 -12.65 5.03
C PHE A 14 7.87 -13.04 6.26
N LYS A 15 7.21 -13.13 7.42
CA LYS A 15 7.84 -13.49 8.69
C LYS A 15 7.87 -15.01 8.87
N SER A 16 6.70 -15.61 8.88
CA SER A 16 6.48 -17.04 9.11
C SER A 16 5.25 -17.49 8.34
N TRP A 17 5.10 -18.81 8.18
CA TRP A 17 3.91 -19.38 7.55
C TRP A 17 2.62 -18.87 8.23
N SER A 18 1.64 -18.53 7.42
CA SER A 18 0.33 -18.06 7.88
C SER A 18 -0.78 -18.59 6.98
N TYR A 19 -2.02 -18.57 7.46
CA TYR A 19 -3.18 -18.90 6.66
C TYR A 19 -3.31 -17.99 5.41
N ASN A 20 -3.01 -16.71 5.56
CA ASN A 20 -3.08 -15.76 4.44
C ASN A 20 -2.03 -16.08 3.36
N LEU A 21 -0.80 -16.42 3.76
CA LEU A 21 0.23 -16.85 2.81
C LEU A 21 -0.20 -18.12 2.08
N GLU A 22 -0.77 -19.10 2.79
CA GLU A 22 -1.28 -20.33 2.17
C GLU A 22 -2.39 -20.03 1.16
N GLU A 23 -3.32 -19.15 1.50
CA GLU A 23 -4.35 -18.70 0.55
C GLU A 23 -3.70 -18.00 -0.66
N CYS A 24 -2.73 -17.12 -0.44
CA CYS A 24 -1.98 -16.45 -1.51
C CYS A 24 -1.38 -17.47 -2.47
N LEU A 25 -0.67 -18.47 -1.97
CA LEU A 25 -0.05 -19.53 -2.79
C LEU A 25 -1.08 -20.35 -3.55
N LYS A 26 -2.20 -20.72 -2.93
CA LYS A 26 -3.32 -21.43 -3.58
C LYS A 26 -3.95 -20.61 -4.71
N ARG A 27 -4.00 -19.28 -4.56
CA ARG A 27 -4.51 -18.36 -5.60
C ARG A 27 -3.48 -18.15 -6.73
N ILE A 28 -2.20 -18.02 -6.42
CA ILE A 28 -1.12 -17.94 -7.41
C ILE A 28 -1.11 -19.20 -8.29
N ARG A 29 -1.36 -20.38 -7.73
CA ARG A 29 -1.50 -21.62 -8.50
C ARG A 29 -2.62 -21.57 -9.56
N LYS A 30 -3.65 -20.75 -9.34
CA LYS A 30 -4.80 -20.55 -10.24
C LYS A 30 -4.57 -19.45 -11.28
N LEU A 31 -3.42 -18.78 -11.31
CA LEU A 31 -3.12 -17.82 -12.35
C LEU A 31 -3.21 -18.46 -13.73
N THR A 32 -3.77 -17.74 -14.70
CA THR A 32 -3.90 -18.18 -16.10
C THR A 32 -2.55 -18.20 -16.80
N PHE A 33 -1.74 -17.18 -16.60
CA PHE A 33 -0.36 -17.10 -17.07
C PHE A 33 0.55 -18.05 -16.26
N LYS A 34 1.38 -18.88 -16.93
CA LYS A 34 2.13 -19.95 -16.28
C LYS A 34 3.66 -19.77 -16.28
N GLU A 35 4.18 -18.86 -17.09
CA GLU A 35 5.64 -18.64 -17.23
C GLU A 35 6.19 -17.79 -16.08
N PHE A 36 6.08 -18.29 -14.85
CA PHE A 36 6.58 -17.60 -13.66
C PHE A 36 7.30 -18.56 -12.69
N GLU A 37 8.14 -17.96 -11.86
CA GLU A 37 8.69 -18.57 -10.65
C GLU A 37 8.20 -17.81 -9.41
N LEU A 38 8.27 -18.46 -8.26
CA LEU A 38 7.86 -17.89 -7.00
C LEU A 38 9.06 -17.84 -6.04
N ILE A 39 9.38 -16.66 -5.50
CA ILE A 39 10.48 -16.45 -4.56
C ILE A 39 9.89 -16.10 -3.22
N LEU A 40 10.07 -17.00 -2.26
CA LEU A 40 9.57 -16.91 -0.89
C LEU A 40 10.70 -16.52 0.06
N LEU A 41 10.50 -15.46 0.83
CA LEU A 41 11.51 -14.82 1.66
C LEU A 41 11.08 -14.81 3.14
N PRO A 42 11.12 -15.99 3.83
CA PRO A 42 10.80 -16.09 5.26
C PRO A 42 11.91 -15.49 6.14
N ASP A 43 11.60 -15.24 7.42
CA ASP A 43 12.62 -14.90 8.42
C ASP A 43 13.54 -16.10 8.73
N TYR A 44 13.01 -17.29 8.69
CA TYR A 44 13.72 -18.52 9.13
C TYR A 44 13.58 -19.65 8.12
N GLU A 45 14.48 -20.61 8.23
CA GLU A 45 14.37 -21.90 7.52
C GLU A 45 13.01 -22.54 7.78
N MET A 46 12.41 -23.06 6.72
CA MET A 46 11.13 -23.75 6.80
C MET A 46 11.01 -24.82 5.71
N THR A 47 10.16 -25.79 5.94
CA THR A 47 9.81 -26.80 4.95
C THR A 47 8.45 -26.45 4.34
N LEU A 48 8.35 -26.48 3.02
CA LEU A 48 7.08 -26.29 2.32
C LEU A 48 6.17 -27.50 2.54
N ALA A 49 4.87 -27.23 2.69
CA ALA A 49 3.86 -28.27 2.69
C ALA A 49 3.89 -29.07 1.39
N GLU A 50 3.53 -30.35 1.46
CA GLU A 50 3.63 -31.30 0.35
C GLU A 50 2.86 -30.82 -0.89
N GLU A 51 1.72 -30.18 -0.70
CA GLU A 51 0.90 -29.62 -1.77
C GLU A 51 1.58 -28.51 -2.62
N PHE A 52 2.70 -27.94 -2.14
CA PHE A 52 3.46 -26.89 -2.86
C PHE A 52 4.81 -27.36 -3.41
N ARG A 53 5.17 -28.65 -3.27
CA ARG A 53 6.48 -29.16 -3.70
C ARG A 53 6.67 -29.21 -5.21
N ASP A 54 5.58 -29.37 -5.96
CA ASP A 54 5.56 -29.38 -7.43
C ASP A 54 5.53 -27.97 -8.06
N PHE A 55 5.49 -26.93 -7.23
CA PHE A 55 5.42 -25.55 -7.66
C PHE A 55 6.82 -24.94 -7.86
N PRO A 56 7.07 -24.08 -8.85
CA PRO A 56 8.39 -23.52 -9.11
C PRO A 56 8.80 -22.50 -8.03
N ILE A 57 9.01 -22.98 -6.79
CA ILE A 57 9.34 -22.15 -5.63
C ILE A 57 10.83 -22.16 -5.37
N VAL A 58 11.40 -20.97 -5.20
CA VAL A 58 12.71 -20.73 -4.61
C VAL A 58 12.50 -20.22 -3.19
N LEU A 59 12.86 -21.01 -2.20
CA LEU A 59 12.82 -20.62 -0.79
C LEU A 59 14.16 -20.00 -0.41
N CYS A 60 14.15 -18.78 0.11
CA CYS A 60 15.34 -18.01 0.48
C CYS A 60 15.16 -17.36 1.85
N PRO A 61 15.50 -18.03 2.95
CA PRO A 61 15.47 -17.49 4.30
C PRO A 61 16.41 -16.27 4.41
N THR A 62 15.91 -15.18 5.00
CA THR A 62 16.61 -13.89 5.00
C THR A 62 17.04 -13.39 6.37
N GLY A 63 16.60 -14.07 7.43
CA GLY A 63 16.70 -13.52 8.78
C GLY A 63 15.65 -12.43 9.04
N GLN A 64 15.66 -11.89 10.26
CA GLN A 64 14.76 -10.82 10.70
C GLN A 64 15.23 -9.46 10.17
N VAL A 65 15.11 -9.25 8.88
CA VAL A 65 15.42 -7.98 8.21
C VAL A 65 14.14 -7.27 7.76
N ASN A 66 14.25 -6.01 7.34
CA ASN A 66 13.10 -5.26 6.85
C ASN A 66 12.63 -5.77 5.46
N PRO A 67 11.39 -5.52 5.06
CA PRO A 67 10.85 -5.99 3.78
C PRO A 67 11.61 -5.49 2.55
N ALA A 68 12.23 -4.30 2.59
CA ALA A 68 13.05 -3.80 1.49
C ALA A 68 14.26 -4.71 1.25
N ILE A 69 15.00 -5.04 2.31
CA ILE A 69 16.16 -5.96 2.23
C ILE A 69 15.71 -7.33 1.71
N LYS A 70 14.59 -7.85 2.21
CA LYS A 70 14.05 -9.12 1.71
C LYS A 70 13.78 -9.08 0.21
N ARG A 71 13.07 -8.03 -0.25
CA ARG A 71 12.75 -7.88 -1.67
C ARG A 71 13.98 -7.68 -2.54
N ASP A 72 15.02 -7.01 -2.03
CA ASP A 72 16.31 -6.89 -2.71
C ASP A 72 16.99 -8.25 -2.88
N LEU A 73 17.07 -9.05 -1.82
CA LEU A 73 17.58 -10.43 -1.88
C LEU A 73 16.75 -11.32 -2.82
N GLY A 74 15.43 -11.13 -2.83
CA GLY A 74 14.54 -11.80 -3.79
C GLY A 74 14.85 -11.41 -5.23
N GLY A 75 15.10 -10.13 -5.49
CA GLY A 75 15.49 -9.62 -6.81
C GLY A 75 16.82 -10.20 -7.32
N GLU A 76 17.79 -10.45 -6.43
CA GLU A 76 19.06 -11.10 -6.76
C GLU A 76 18.87 -12.57 -7.22
N LYS A 77 17.89 -13.27 -6.66
CA LYS A 77 17.57 -14.66 -7.03
C LYS A 77 16.67 -14.79 -8.23
N ALA A 78 15.97 -13.71 -8.58
CA ALA A 78 14.93 -13.67 -9.59
C ALA A 78 15.48 -13.81 -11.02
N LYS A 79 14.88 -14.72 -11.81
CA LYS A 79 15.24 -14.98 -13.23
C LYS A 79 14.31 -14.26 -14.20
N GLY A 80 13.07 -13.95 -13.78
CA GLY A 80 12.04 -13.34 -14.62
C GLY A 80 12.43 -11.98 -15.18
N ARG A 81 11.84 -11.63 -16.31
CA ARG A 81 11.98 -10.28 -16.92
C ARG A 81 11.26 -9.20 -16.14
N PHE A 82 10.26 -9.60 -15.36
CA PHE A 82 9.46 -8.72 -14.52
C PHE A 82 9.42 -9.27 -13.09
N PHE A 83 9.56 -8.39 -12.10
CA PHE A 83 9.44 -8.68 -10.68
C PHE A 83 8.08 -8.25 -10.19
N ALA A 84 7.27 -9.21 -9.76
CA ALA A 84 5.92 -8.99 -9.27
C ALA A 84 5.90 -9.08 -7.74
N PHE A 85 5.86 -7.93 -7.07
CA PHE A 85 5.79 -7.86 -5.62
C PHE A 85 4.34 -7.98 -5.16
N ILE A 86 4.13 -8.81 -4.17
CA ILE A 86 2.85 -8.98 -3.47
C ILE A 86 3.12 -9.30 -2.01
N ASP A 87 2.26 -8.84 -1.10
CA ASP A 87 2.41 -9.11 0.33
C ASP A 87 1.80 -10.48 0.69
N ASP A 88 2.24 -11.07 1.81
CA ASP A 88 1.83 -12.40 2.26
C ASP A 88 0.38 -12.47 2.78
N ASP A 89 -0.25 -11.31 3.00
CA ASP A 89 -1.67 -11.16 3.34
C ASP A 89 -2.52 -10.66 2.16
N ALA A 90 -2.00 -10.81 0.92
CA ALA A 90 -2.68 -10.49 -0.31
C ALA A 90 -2.67 -11.66 -1.29
N TYR A 91 -3.61 -11.68 -2.24
CA TYR A 91 -3.64 -12.68 -3.30
C TYR A 91 -4.13 -12.10 -4.63
N PRO A 92 -3.59 -12.56 -5.78
CA PRO A 92 -3.89 -11.98 -7.07
C PRO A 92 -5.20 -12.49 -7.67
N GLN A 93 -5.78 -11.70 -8.58
CA GLN A 93 -6.82 -12.17 -9.51
C GLN A 93 -6.20 -13.13 -10.52
N ALA A 94 -7.00 -14.04 -11.08
CA ALA A 94 -6.49 -15.13 -11.92
C ALA A 94 -5.73 -14.65 -13.18
N ASP A 95 -6.12 -13.53 -13.76
CA ASP A 95 -5.52 -12.92 -14.95
C ASP A 95 -4.48 -11.80 -14.64
N TRP A 96 -4.04 -11.70 -13.39
CA TRP A 96 -3.14 -10.64 -12.92
C TRP A 96 -1.88 -10.48 -13.78
N LEU A 97 -1.22 -11.60 -14.11
CA LEU A 97 0.00 -11.57 -14.93
C LEU A 97 -0.30 -11.38 -16.44
N ASP A 98 -1.49 -11.82 -16.91
CA ASP A 98 -1.93 -11.56 -18.28
C ASP A 98 -2.20 -10.07 -18.51
N VAL A 99 -2.84 -9.40 -17.54
CA VAL A 99 -2.99 -7.95 -17.56
C VAL A 99 -1.63 -7.27 -17.55
N ALA A 100 -0.71 -7.71 -16.71
CA ALA A 100 0.61 -7.14 -16.59
C ALA A 100 1.40 -7.24 -17.90
N ILE A 101 1.50 -8.42 -18.52
CA ILE A 101 2.27 -8.61 -19.74
C ILE A 101 1.68 -7.81 -20.91
N LYS A 102 0.35 -7.71 -21.00
CA LYS A 102 -0.34 -6.92 -22.00
C LYS A 102 0.07 -5.44 -21.90
N ILE A 103 0.07 -4.87 -20.70
CA ILE A 103 0.44 -3.46 -20.47
C ILE A 103 1.94 -3.25 -20.76
N PHE A 104 2.84 -4.11 -20.28
CA PHE A 104 4.27 -3.95 -20.55
C PHE A 104 4.66 -4.07 -22.02
N ASN A 105 3.84 -4.73 -22.84
CA ASN A 105 4.04 -4.85 -24.28
C ASN A 105 3.57 -3.62 -25.07
N THR A 106 2.80 -2.70 -24.47
CA THR A 106 2.33 -1.48 -25.17
C THR A 106 3.44 -0.45 -25.37
N GLU A 107 4.26 -0.20 -24.32
CA GLU A 107 5.31 0.81 -24.38
C GLU A 107 6.57 0.38 -23.60
N GLN A 108 7.74 0.60 -24.21
CA GLN A 108 9.04 0.36 -23.53
C GLN A 108 9.32 1.36 -22.42
N GLU A 109 8.65 2.51 -22.42
CA GLU A 109 8.78 3.55 -21.40
C GLU A 109 8.09 3.21 -20.07
N ILE A 110 7.28 2.16 -20.04
CA ILE A 110 6.67 1.67 -18.81
C ILE A 110 7.72 0.89 -18.01
N GLY A 111 8.17 1.43 -16.90
CA GLY A 111 9.14 0.81 -15.99
C GLY A 111 8.49 -0.06 -14.93
N ALA A 112 7.33 0.38 -14.44
CA ALA A 112 6.56 -0.32 -13.43
C ALA A 112 5.06 -0.11 -13.64
N ILE A 113 4.26 -1.03 -13.10
CA ILE A 113 2.80 -0.93 -13.04
C ILE A 113 2.30 -1.32 -11.66
N GLY A 114 1.22 -0.69 -11.22
CA GLY A 114 0.55 -1.05 -9.98
C GLY A 114 -0.96 -1.01 -10.12
N GLY A 115 -1.65 -1.78 -9.33
CA GLY A 115 -3.10 -1.86 -9.34
C GLY A 115 -3.73 -1.81 -7.95
N PRO A 116 -5.06 -1.79 -7.84
CA PRO A 116 -5.74 -1.73 -6.55
C PRO A 116 -5.53 -3.00 -5.73
N ALA A 117 -5.48 -2.83 -4.41
CA ALA A 117 -5.48 -3.89 -3.42
C ALA A 117 -6.82 -3.86 -2.65
N ILE A 118 -7.78 -4.64 -3.13
CA ILE A 118 -9.19 -4.61 -2.70
C ILE A 118 -9.37 -5.44 -1.43
N THR A 119 -10.15 -4.95 -0.49
CA THR A 119 -10.53 -5.74 0.69
C THR A 119 -11.51 -6.85 0.29
N PRO A 120 -11.23 -8.13 0.61
CA PRO A 120 -12.16 -9.21 0.31
C PRO A 120 -13.51 -9.02 1.02
N LYS A 121 -14.60 -9.33 0.31
CA LYS A 121 -15.95 -9.30 0.91
C LYS A 121 -16.16 -10.39 1.96
N THR A 122 -15.33 -11.42 1.93
CA THR A 122 -15.30 -12.52 2.89
C THR A 122 -14.57 -12.19 4.18
N ASP A 123 -13.86 -11.06 4.23
CA ASP A 123 -13.17 -10.62 5.44
C ASP A 123 -14.15 -10.34 6.60
N PRO A 124 -13.69 -10.52 7.85
CA PRO A 124 -14.47 -10.17 9.03
C PRO A 124 -14.97 -8.73 8.99
N PHE A 125 -16.12 -8.47 9.61
CA PHE A 125 -16.78 -7.15 9.60
C PHE A 125 -15.82 -5.99 9.89
N TRP A 126 -15.01 -6.08 10.96
CA TRP A 126 -14.11 -5.00 11.36
C TRP A 126 -12.89 -4.84 10.40
N ALA A 127 -12.47 -5.90 9.73
CA ALA A 127 -11.46 -5.81 8.67
C ALA A 127 -12.01 -5.04 7.46
N ARG A 128 -13.26 -5.32 7.07
CA ARG A 128 -13.97 -4.58 6.03
C ARG A 128 -14.18 -3.10 6.41
N VAL A 129 -14.54 -2.81 7.67
CA VAL A 129 -14.60 -1.44 8.19
C VAL A 129 -13.25 -0.74 8.06
N SER A 130 -12.16 -1.39 8.48
CA SER A 130 -10.79 -0.86 8.36
C SER A 130 -10.41 -0.55 6.90
N GLY A 131 -10.72 -1.44 5.96
CA GLY A 131 -10.48 -1.24 4.53
C GLY A 131 -11.35 -0.15 3.93
N ALA A 132 -12.61 -0.06 4.36
CA ALA A 132 -13.59 0.88 3.83
C ALA A 132 -13.23 2.35 4.11
N VAL A 133 -12.45 2.65 5.16
CA VAL A 133 -11.91 4.00 5.42
C VAL A 133 -11.19 4.58 4.20
N PHE A 134 -10.53 3.74 3.42
CA PHE A 134 -9.70 4.17 2.29
C PHE A 134 -10.46 4.27 0.95
N LEU A 135 -11.76 3.96 0.92
CA LEU A 135 -12.57 3.95 -0.31
C LEU A 135 -13.08 5.33 -0.73
N SER A 136 -12.73 6.39 -0.01
CA SER A 136 -13.11 7.77 -0.33
C SER A 136 -11.90 8.70 -0.30
N ARG A 137 -11.91 9.71 -1.17
CA ARG A 137 -10.89 10.77 -1.16
C ARG A 137 -10.92 11.60 0.11
N THR A 138 -12.10 11.80 0.68
CA THR A 138 -12.30 12.62 1.88
C THR A 138 -12.01 11.89 3.18
N SER A 139 -11.86 10.54 3.15
CA SER A 139 -11.50 9.74 4.33
C SER A 139 -10.08 9.14 4.25
N GLY A 140 -9.67 8.63 3.10
CA GLY A 140 -8.40 7.92 2.94
C GLY A 140 -7.43 8.52 1.91
N GLY A 141 -7.88 9.51 1.14
CA GLY A 141 -7.05 10.28 0.20
C GLY A 141 -6.84 9.65 -1.17
N PHE A 142 -6.60 8.36 -1.27
CA PHE A 142 -6.19 7.65 -2.49
C PHE A 142 -7.03 6.38 -2.72
N PRO A 143 -8.33 6.49 -3.06
CA PRO A 143 -9.21 5.34 -3.22
C PRO A 143 -8.77 4.38 -4.33
N GLU A 144 -8.04 4.87 -5.34
CA GLU A 144 -7.48 4.06 -6.42
C GLU A 144 -6.51 2.97 -5.98
N ARG A 145 -5.96 3.06 -4.77
CA ARG A 145 -5.13 2.01 -4.16
C ARG A 145 -5.96 0.87 -3.58
N TYR A 146 -7.28 1.06 -3.44
CA TYR A 146 -8.17 0.17 -2.70
C TYR A 146 -9.39 -0.28 -3.51
N THR A 147 -9.64 0.35 -4.66
CA THR A 147 -10.73 0.00 -5.57
C THR A 147 -10.38 0.43 -7.00
N PRO A 148 -10.86 -0.26 -8.03
CA PRO A 148 -10.66 0.16 -9.42
C PRO A 148 -11.23 1.55 -9.69
N CYS A 149 -10.38 2.47 -10.16
CA CYS A 149 -10.72 3.85 -10.48
C CYS A 149 -10.19 4.22 -11.87
N PRO A 150 -10.84 3.83 -12.97
CA PRO A 150 -10.42 4.18 -14.34
C PRO A 150 -10.24 5.69 -14.53
N PRO A 151 -9.43 6.13 -15.52
CA PRO A 151 -8.65 5.34 -16.48
C PRO A 151 -7.26 4.93 -15.97
N ILE A 152 -6.51 4.16 -16.79
CA ILE A 152 -5.06 3.97 -16.64
C ILE A 152 -4.38 5.35 -16.67
N ARG A 153 -3.42 5.57 -15.77
CA ARG A 153 -2.71 6.85 -15.68
C ARG A 153 -1.32 6.73 -15.09
N VAL A 154 -0.48 7.69 -15.38
CA VAL A 154 0.85 7.82 -14.77
C VAL A 154 0.70 8.18 -13.29
N VAL A 155 1.49 7.51 -12.47
CA VAL A 155 1.63 7.78 -11.03
C VAL A 155 3.12 7.84 -10.67
N ASP A 156 3.44 8.38 -9.51
CA ASP A 156 4.82 8.51 -9.04
C ASP A 156 5.09 7.76 -7.73
N ASP A 157 4.07 7.11 -7.18
CA ASP A 157 4.16 6.36 -5.94
C ASP A 157 3.10 5.25 -5.92
N TRP A 158 3.52 4.00 -5.72
CA TRP A 158 2.61 2.86 -5.63
C TRP A 158 3.09 1.83 -4.59
N PRO A 159 2.19 1.26 -3.76
CA PRO A 159 2.57 0.31 -2.73
C PRO A 159 2.93 -1.07 -3.30
N THR A 160 3.92 -1.70 -2.69
CA THR A 160 4.44 -3.02 -3.10
C THR A 160 3.48 -4.18 -2.91
N VAL A 161 2.38 -3.99 -2.19
CA VAL A 161 1.32 -5.02 -2.12
C VAL A 161 0.78 -5.40 -3.50
N ASN A 162 0.92 -4.52 -4.51
CA ASN A 162 0.56 -4.81 -5.90
C ASN A 162 1.40 -3.92 -6.84
N LEU A 163 2.67 -4.24 -6.98
CA LEU A 163 3.62 -3.52 -7.83
C LEU A 163 4.43 -4.50 -8.67
N ILE A 164 4.41 -4.33 -10.00
CA ILE A 164 5.21 -5.13 -10.93
C ILE A 164 6.19 -4.21 -11.65
N VAL A 165 7.47 -4.61 -11.71
CA VAL A 165 8.58 -3.77 -12.21
C VAL A 165 9.40 -4.54 -13.23
N ARG A 166 9.89 -3.88 -14.28
CA ARG A 166 10.90 -4.49 -15.18
C ARG A 166 12.18 -4.79 -14.42
N LYS A 167 12.75 -5.98 -14.58
CA LYS A 167 14.05 -6.36 -14.02
C LYS A 167 15.14 -5.35 -14.35
N SER A 168 15.19 -4.85 -15.60
CA SER A 168 16.15 -3.84 -16.03
C SER A 168 16.05 -2.55 -15.23
N VAL A 169 14.82 -2.10 -14.92
CA VAL A 169 14.54 -0.91 -14.09
C VAL A 169 14.95 -1.16 -12.65
N PHE A 170 14.57 -2.31 -12.06
CA PHE A 170 14.97 -2.70 -10.71
C PHE A 170 16.50 -2.69 -10.56
N ASN A 171 17.22 -3.28 -11.51
CA ASN A 171 18.69 -3.32 -11.49
C ASN A 171 19.29 -1.92 -11.66
N GLN A 172 18.75 -1.09 -12.56
CA GLN A 172 19.24 0.27 -12.81
C GLN A 172 19.16 1.16 -11.58
N VAL A 173 18.11 0.99 -10.74
CA VAL A 173 17.93 1.74 -9.48
C VAL A 173 18.59 1.06 -8.28
N ALA A 174 19.27 -0.07 -8.48
CA ALA A 174 19.88 -0.89 -7.43
C ALA A 174 18.87 -1.28 -6.32
N GLY A 175 17.71 -1.80 -6.73
CA GLY A 175 16.67 -2.28 -5.84
C GLY A 175 16.04 -1.21 -4.95
N PHE A 176 15.43 -1.64 -3.86
CA PHE A 176 14.84 -0.75 -2.85
C PHE A 176 15.92 0.05 -2.12
N GLY A 177 16.96 -0.63 -1.62
CA GLY A 177 18.08 0.00 -0.90
C GLY A 177 17.59 0.91 0.24
N SER A 178 16.53 0.52 0.96
CA SER A 178 15.85 1.37 1.93
C SER A 178 15.97 0.84 3.35
N LYS A 179 16.24 1.74 4.29
CA LYS A 179 16.18 1.46 5.73
C LYS A 179 14.79 1.74 6.33
N PHE A 180 13.89 2.34 5.57
CA PHE A 180 12.55 2.70 6.05
C PHE A 180 11.57 1.55 5.85
N TRP A 181 10.64 1.42 6.78
CA TRP A 181 9.45 0.61 6.72
C TRP A 181 8.42 1.13 7.73
N PRO A 182 7.23 1.56 7.27
CA PRO A 182 6.77 1.70 5.87
C PRO A 182 7.48 2.82 5.10
N GLY A 183 7.30 2.83 3.78
CA GLY A 183 7.76 3.89 2.87
C GLY A 183 8.94 3.51 1.97
N GLU A 184 9.42 2.27 2.08
CA GLU A 184 10.42 1.72 1.16
C GLU A 184 9.94 1.74 -0.30
N ASP A 185 8.65 1.48 -0.51
CA ASP A 185 7.96 1.54 -1.80
C ASP A 185 7.96 2.97 -2.38
N THR A 186 7.65 3.96 -1.57
CA THR A 186 7.66 5.38 -1.96
C THR A 186 9.05 5.81 -2.44
N LEU A 187 10.10 5.43 -1.72
CA LEU A 187 11.47 5.76 -2.12
C LEU A 187 11.92 4.97 -3.35
N PHE A 188 11.49 3.73 -3.49
CA PHE A 188 11.75 2.92 -4.66
C PHE A 188 11.10 3.53 -5.91
N CYS A 189 9.84 3.94 -5.83
CA CYS A 189 9.15 4.64 -6.91
C CYS A 189 9.84 5.96 -7.27
N LEU A 190 10.28 6.74 -6.26
CA LEU A 190 11.05 7.96 -6.48
C LEU A 190 12.33 7.68 -7.28
N LYS A 191 13.08 6.62 -6.93
CA LYS A 191 14.29 6.21 -7.65
C LYS A 191 13.97 5.83 -9.10
N ILE A 192 12.88 5.08 -9.35
CA ILE A 192 12.45 4.73 -10.70
C ILE A 192 12.26 5.99 -11.54
N VAL A 193 11.45 6.93 -11.06
CA VAL A 193 11.13 8.15 -11.81
C VAL A 193 12.36 9.03 -12.04
N ARG A 194 13.23 9.19 -11.03
CA ARG A 194 14.40 10.09 -11.09
C ARG A 194 15.56 9.51 -11.90
N ILE A 195 15.86 8.22 -11.71
CA ILE A 195 17.09 7.62 -12.26
C ILE A 195 16.85 7.08 -13.68
N THR A 196 15.65 6.52 -13.92
CA THR A 196 15.39 5.82 -15.19
C THR A 196 14.57 6.62 -16.18
N SER A 197 13.92 7.70 -15.73
CA SER A 197 12.93 8.47 -16.50
C SER A 197 11.76 7.63 -17.03
N LYS A 198 11.59 6.39 -16.51
CA LYS A 198 10.51 5.49 -16.89
C LYS A 198 9.22 5.85 -16.13
N LYS A 199 8.09 5.55 -16.78
CA LYS A 199 6.76 5.76 -16.21
C LYS A 199 6.39 4.64 -15.24
N ILE A 200 5.68 4.99 -14.18
CA ILE A 200 4.91 4.06 -13.35
C ILE A 200 3.44 4.25 -13.70
N LEU A 201 2.73 3.19 -14.09
CA LEU A 201 1.31 3.27 -14.42
C LEU A 201 0.44 2.65 -13.32
N TYR A 202 -0.61 3.35 -12.99
CA TYR A 202 -1.76 2.75 -12.32
C TYR A 202 -2.64 2.04 -13.35
N VAL A 203 -2.95 0.77 -13.11
CA VAL A 203 -3.77 -0.09 -13.97
C VAL A 203 -4.95 -0.61 -13.16
N PRO A 204 -6.18 -0.11 -13.38
CA PRO A 204 -7.37 -0.48 -12.61
C PRO A 204 -7.70 -1.98 -12.64
N GLU A 205 -7.37 -2.67 -13.73
CA GLU A 205 -7.62 -4.09 -13.97
C GLU A 205 -6.57 -5.00 -13.31
N LEU A 206 -5.43 -4.46 -12.87
CA LEU A 206 -4.38 -5.21 -12.19
C LEU A 206 -4.76 -5.43 -10.72
N ILE A 207 -5.67 -6.36 -10.46
CA ILE A 207 -6.31 -6.51 -9.15
C ILE A 207 -5.58 -7.52 -8.28
N VAL A 208 -5.35 -7.14 -7.02
CA VAL A 208 -5.09 -8.07 -5.91
C VAL A 208 -6.13 -7.87 -4.81
N TRP A 209 -6.37 -8.92 -4.04
CA TRP A 209 -7.17 -8.87 -2.83
C TRP A 209 -6.23 -8.80 -1.64
N HIS A 210 -6.54 -7.98 -0.63
CA HIS A 210 -5.64 -7.75 0.50
C HIS A 210 -6.44 -7.71 1.81
N HIS A 211 -6.16 -8.66 2.70
CA HIS A 211 -6.77 -8.76 4.02
C HIS A 211 -6.40 -7.58 4.90
N ARG A 212 -7.40 -7.05 5.60
CA ARG A 212 -7.20 -5.88 6.45
C ARG A 212 -7.18 -6.25 7.92
N ARG A 213 -6.59 -5.36 8.71
CA ARG A 213 -6.57 -5.50 10.16
C ARG A 213 -7.97 -5.35 10.74
N SER A 214 -8.43 -6.31 11.54
CA SER A 214 -9.77 -6.32 12.10
C SER A 214 -9.91 -5.50 13.39
N GLU A 215 -8.83 -4.98 13.96
CA GLU A 215 -8.84 -4.28 15.23
C GLU A 215 -8.54 -2.79 15.07
N LEU A 216 -9.33 -1.92 15.70
CA LEU A 216 -9.17 -0.46 15.62
C LEU A 216 -7.75 -0.01 16.02
N HIS A 217 -7.18 -0.57 17.10
CA HIS A 217 -5.84 -0.17 17.53
C HIS A 217 -4.75 -0.56 16.52
N LYS A 218 -4.88 -1.72 15.85
CA LYS A 218 -3.95 -2.13 14.78
C LYS A 218 -4.10 -1.25 13.53
N HIS A 219 -5.35 -0.86 13.20
CA HIS A 219 -5.63 0.11 12.14
C HIS A 219 -4.98 1.47 12.45
N LEU A 220 -5.20 2.01 13.64
CA LEU A 220 -4.62 3.30 14.06
C LEU A 220 -3.09 3.24 14.14
N TYR A 221 -2.51 2.12 14.59
CA TYR A 221 -1.06 1.92 14.57
C TYR A 221 -0.50 2.02 13.14
N GLN A 222 -1.15 1.37 12.17
CA GLN A 222 -0.76 1.42 10.76
C GLN A 222 -0.89 2.84 10.19
N VAL A 223 -2.04 3.49 10.40
CA VAL A 223 -2.30 4.86 9.93
C VAL A 223 -1.32 5.86 10.56
N GLY A 224 -1.02 5.70 11.85
CA GLY A 224 -0.03 6.52 12.55
C GLY A 224 1.37 6.35 11.98
N ASN A 225 1.78 5.12 11.65
CA ASN A 225 3.06 4.87 10.98
C ASN A 225 3.11 5.50 9.58
N TYR A 226 2.02 5.46 8.82
CA TYR A 226 1.95 6.19 7.55
C TYR A 226 2.11 7.69 7.76
N GLY A 227 1.41 8.28 8.74
CA GLY A 227 1.58 9.71 9.08
C GLY A 227 3.02 10.06 9.46
N LEU A 228 3.64 9.27 10.33
CA LEU A 228 5.01 9.47 10.79
C LEU A 228 6.01 9.46 9.63
N HIS A 229 5.94 8.45 8.75
CA HIS A 229 6.87 8.34 7.62
C HIS A 229 6.57 9.40 6.54
N ARG A 230 5.30 9.68 6.24
CA ARG A 230 4.94 10.76 5.30
C ARG A 230 5.39 12.14 5.79
N GLY A 231 5.28 12.42 7.10
CA GLY A 231 5.82 13.64 7.70
C GLY A 231 7.34 13.74 7.55
N HIS A 232 8.06 12.68 7.89
CA HIS A 232 9.50 12.62 7.71
C HIS A 232 9.91 12.79 6.23
N PHE A 233 9.21 12.14 5.32
CA PHE A 233 9.48 12.26 3.89
C PHE A 233 9.13 13.65 3.34
N ALA A 234 8.10 14.32 3.85
CA ALA A 234 7.81 15.70 3.48
C ALA A 234 8.96 16.67 3.85
N SER A 235 9.76 16.31 4.85
CA SER A 235 10.98 17.04 5.24
C SER A 235 12.21 16.61 4.44
N GLN A 236 12.46 15.30 4.29
CA GLN A 236 13.71 14.76 3.73
C GLN A 236 13.64 14.47 2.23
N PHE A 237 12.46 14.12 1.71
CA PHE A 237 12.18 13.76 0.31
C PHE A 237 10.92 14.50 -0.17
N PRO A 238 11.00 15.85 -0.30
CA PRO A 238 9.82 16.69 -0.51
C PRO A 238 8.99 16.30 -1.74
N GLU A 239 9.60 15.78 -2.78
CA GLU A 239 8.92 15.36 -4.01
C GLU A 239 7.88 14.25 -3.77
N THR A 240 8.11 13.40 -2.77
CA THR A 240 7.21 12.29 -2.46
C THR A 240 6.01 12.71 -1.63
N SER A 241 6.22 13.59 -0.66
CA SER A 241 5.24 13.78 0.44
C SER A 241 4.96 15.23 0.81
N ARG A 242 5.62 16.25 0.20
CA ARG A 242 5.30 17.66 0.41
C ARG A 242 4.12 18.08 -0.47
N ARG A 243 2.98 17.41 -0.33
CA ARG A 243 1.73 17.66 -1.05
C ARG A 243 0.64 18.03 -0.06
N VAL A 244 -0.21 18.99 -0.43
CA VAL A 244 -1.28 19.53 0.42
C VAL A 244 -2.12 18.42 1.06
N ILE A 245 -2.44 17.37 0.30
CA ILE A 245 -3.28 16.27 0.78
C ILE A 245 -2.72 15.58 2.04
N TYR A 246 -1.41 15.49 2.20
CA TYR A 246 -0.80 14.88 3.38
C TYR A 246 -0.81 15.80 4.61
N PHE A 247 -0.96 17.13 4.41
CA PHE A 247 -1.05 18.09 5.50
C PHE A 247 -2.48 18.30 6.01
N ILE A 248 -3.50 17.95 5.21
CA ILE A 248 -4.91 18.15 5.57
C ILE A 248 -5.25 17.58 6.96
N PRO A 249 -4.87 16.33 7.33
CA PRO A 249 -5.17 15.82 8.67
C PRO A 249 -4.50 16.61 9.79
N THR A 250 -3.28 17.13 9.56
CA THR A 250 -2.60 18.00 10.53
C THR A 250 -3.33 19.33 10.69
N LEU A 251 -3.71 19.97 9.57
CA LEU A 251 -4.49 21.21 9.60
C LEU A 251 -5.83 21.02 10.31
N TRP A 252 -6.44 19.84 10.14
CA TRP A 252 -7.65 19.46 10.86
C TRP A 252 -7.43 19.36 12.38
N VAL A 253 -6.34 18.73 12.82
CA VAL A 253 -5.97 18.69 14.25
C VAL A 253 -5.74 20.10 14.81
N MET A 254 -5.02 20.95 14.06
CA MET A 254 -4.80 22.34 14.45
C MET A 254 -6.13 23.11 14.54
N PHE A 255 -7.02 22.92 13.58
CA PHE A 255 -8.36 23.52 13.59
C PHE A 255 -9.15 23.10 14.82
N ILE A 256 -9.14 21.81 15.19
CA ILE A 256 -9.83 21.32 16.40
C ILE A 256 -9.27 22.03 17.64
N LEU A 257 -7.95 22.02 17.83
CA LEU A 257 -7.32 22.50 19.06
C LEU A 257 -7.31 24.03 19.17
N ILE A 258 -6.78 24.70 18.13
CA ILE A 258 -6.63 26.16 18.11
C ILE A 258 -8.01 26.82 17.91
N GLY A 259 -8.84 26.27 17.02
CA GLY A 259 -10.18 26.78 16.78
C GLY A 259 -11.07 26.68 18.02
N ALA A 260 -11.04 25.57 18.75
CA ALA A 260 -11.75 25.45 20.01
C ALA A 260 -11.30 26.50 21.03
N PHE A 261 -9.98 26.68 21.21
CA PHE A 261 -9.45 27.68 22.12
C PHE A 261 -9.85 29.11 21.72
N LEU A 262 -9.61 29.51 20.46
CA LEU A 262 -9.93 30.86 20.00
C LEU A 262 -11.44 31.15 19.98
N SER A 263 -12.28 30.16 19.77
CA SER A 263 -13.74 30.33 19.76
C SER A 263 -14.30 30.70 21.15
N THR A 264 -13.56 30.41 22.22
CA THR A 264 -13.93 30.87 23.57
C THR A 264 -13.62 32.34 23.83
N LEU A 265 -12.70 32.91 23.03
CA LEU A 265 -12.25 34.30 23.19
C LEU A 265 -13.00 35.28 22.30
N LEU A 266 -13.37 34.86 21.07
CA LEU A 266 -13.92 35.74 20.05
C LEU A 266 -15.15 35.11 19.38
N HIS A 267 -16.30 35.79 19.52
CA HIS A 267 -17.57 35.30 18.96
C HIS A 267 -17.53 35.08 17.43
N SER A 268 -16.84 35.94 16.69
CA SER A 268 -16.68 35.76 15.25
C SER A 268 -15.93 34.48 14.89
N ILE A 269 -14.95 34.06 15.70
CA ILE A 269 -14.21 32.81 15.51
C ILE A 269 -15.09 31.62 15.85
N TYR A 270 -15.98 31.74 16.85
CA TYR A 270 -16.93 30.68 17.16
C TYR A 270 -17.82 30.32 15.97
N ILE A 271 -18.34 31.31 15.24
CA ILE A 271 -19.13 31.07 14.02
C ILE A 271 -18.28 30.36 12.95
N LEU A 272 -17.06 30.83 12.69
CA LEU A 272 -16.13 30.19 11.73
C LEU A 272 -15.79 28.74 12.15
N TYR A 273 -15.66 28.50 13.45
CA TYR A 273 -15.40 27.17 13.98
C TYR A 273 -16.59 26.22 13.74
N LEU A 274 -17.82 26.69 13.92
CA LEU A 274 -19.02 25.91 13.58
C LEU A 274 -19.12 25.64 12.07
N VAL A 275 -18.82 26.64 11.24
CA VAL A 275 -18.77 26.45 9.78
C VAL A 275 -17.72 25.40 9.37
N GLY A 276 -16.54 25.42 9.98
CA GLY A 276 -15.52 24.40 9.75
C GLY A 276 -15.99 22.98 10.10
N TRP A 277 -16.70 22.84 11.22
CA TRP A 277 -17.35 21.56 11.58
C TRP A 277 -18.42 21.14 10.58
N ALA A 278 -19.23 22.07 10.08
CA ALA A 278 -20.23 21.77 9.07
C ALA A 278 -19.58 21.25 7.76
N PHE A 279 -18.46 21.86 7.32
CA PHE A 279 -17.68 21.34 6.19
C PHE A 279 -17.12 19.93 6.45
N TYR A 280 -16.62 19.66 7.66
CA TYR A 280 -16.13 18.33 7.99
C TYR A 280 -17.25 17.29 7.99
N LEU A 281 -18.42 17.59 8.55
CA LEU A 281 -19.58 16.71 8.53
C LEU A 281 -20.07 16.45 7.10
N ALA A 282 -20.05 17.49 6.24
CA ALA A 282 -20.35 17.32 4.81
C ALA A 282 -19.34 16.39 4.11
N ALA A 283 -18.04 16.56 4.39
CA ALA A 283 -17.00 15.67 3.86
C ALA A 283 -17.17 14.22 4.37
N LEU A 284 -17.56 14.04 5.63
CA LEU A 284 -17.89 12.74 6.20
C LEU A 284 -19.10 12.11 5.51
N ALA A 285 -20.17 12.87 5.28
CA ALA A 285 -21.35 12.41 4.55
C ALA A 285 -21.01 11.99 3.10
N ILE A 286 -20.15 12.75 2.42
CA ILE A 286 -19.62 12.40 1.10
C ILE A 286 -18.83 11.09 1.18
N SER A 287 -17.99 10.92 2.22
CA SER A 287 -17.25 9.67 2.44
C SER A 287 -18.19 8.48 2.59
N LEU A 288 -19.21 8.60 3.42
CA LEU A 288 -20.20 7.53 3.62
C LEU A 288 -20.92 7.17 2.31
N LYS A 289 -21.35 8.18 1.54
CA LYS A 289 -21.97 7.96 0.23
C LYS A 289 -21.06 7.22 -0.75
N GLN A 290 -19.76 7.55 -0.76
CA GLN A 290 -18.78 6.88 -1.61
C GLN A 290 -18.51 5.44 -1.13
N ILE A 291 -18.36 5.22 0.17
CA ILE A 291 -18.15 3.90 0.79
C ILE A 291 -19.35 2.99 0.54
N CYS A 292 -20.59 3.48 0.63
CA CYS A 292 -21.81 2.72 0.35
C CYS A 292 -21.91 2.19 -1.10
N ARG A 293 -21.07 2.67 -2.03
CA ARG A 293 -21.00 2.09 -3.38
C ARG A 293 -20.29 0.75 -3.41
N TYR A 294 -19.44 0.49 -2.42
CA TYR A 294 -18.57 -0.69 -2.36
C TYR A 294 -18.89 -1.60 -1.18
N GLU A 295 -19.45 -1.04 -0.09
CA GLU A 295 -19.73 -1.74 1.15
C GLU A 295 -21.18 -1.56 1.60
N SER A 296 -21.63 -2.42 2.52
CA SER A 296 -22.97 -2.29 3.12
C SER A 296 -23.07 -1.00 3.94
N THR A 297 -24.29 -0.47 4.07
CA THR A 297 -24.58 0.72 4.88
C THR A 297 -24.07 0.57 6.32
N LEU A 298 -24.19 -0.62 6.91
CA LEU A 298 -23.70 -0.90 8.26
C LEU A 298 -22.18 -0.76 8.35
N VAL A 299 -21.43 -1.31 7.39
CA VAL A 299 -19.96 -1.13 7.31
C VAL A 299 -19.62 0.35 7.13
N ALA A 300 -20.32 1.06 6.24
CA ALA A 300 -20.08 2.47 5.99
C ALA A 300 -20.25 3.31 7.27
N PHE A 301 -21.34 3.15 8.00
CA PHE A 301 -21.54 3.88 9.26
C PHE A 301 -20.52 3.50 10.35
N ALA A 302 -20.13 2.22 10.41
CA ALA A 302 -19.09 1.76 11.34
C ALA A 302 -17.71 2.37 11.04
N THR A 303 -17.46 2.93 9.83
CA THR A 303 -16.21 3.64 9.52
C THR A 303 -16.10 5.01 10.22
N ILE A 304 -17.18 5.61 10.70
CA ILE A 304 -17.16 6.97 11.26
C ILE A 304 -16.08 7.14 12.34
N PRO A 305 -16.04 6.34 13.42
CA PRO A 305 -15.00 6.47 14.43
C PRO A 305 -13.59 6.18 13.88
N TYR A 306 -13.47 5.25 12.93
CA TYR A 306 -12.19 4.95 12.28
C TYR A 306 -11.68 6.16 11.48
N ILE A 307 -12.52 6.83 10.70
CA ILE A 307 -12.17 8.03 9.92
C ILE A 307 -11.74 9.16 10.85
N LEU A 308 -12.55 9.48 11.86
CA LEU A 308 -12.27 10.55 12.82
C LEU A 308 -10.91 10.35 13.51
N LEU A 309 -10.72 9.17 14.10
CA LEU A 309 -9.49 8.83 14.82
C LEU A 309 -8.28 8.73 13.90
N SER A 310 -8.47 8.25 12.65
CA SER A 310 -7.40 8.20 11.65
C SER A 310 -6.92 9.59 11.26
N HIS A 311 -7.81 10.54 11.01
CA HIS A 311 -7.43 11.91 10.69
C HIS A 311 -6.65 12.56 11.84
N ILE A 312 -7.13 12.39 13.09
CA ILE A 312 -6.45 12.94 14.27
C ILE A 312 -5.07 12.29 14.44
N TRP A 313 -5.02 10.96 14.45
CA TRP A 313 -3.80 10.23 14.74
C TRP A 313 -2.74 10.39 13.63
N TYR A 314 -3.16 10.33 12.37
CA TYR A 314 -2.29 10.62 11.24
C TYR A 314 -1.72 12.04 11.34
N GLY A 315 -2.57 13.06 11.60
CA GLY A 315 -2.15 14.45 11.68
C GLY A 315 -1.11 14.70 12.77
N ILE A 316 -1.31 14.13 13.97
CA ILE A 316 -0.33 14.20 15.07
C ILE A 316 0.99 13.52 14.68
N LYS A 317 0.91 12.32 14.11
CA LYS A 317 2.09 11.54 13.72
C LYS A 317 2.84 12.18 12.54
N PHE A 318 2.14 12.85 11.64
CA PHE A 318 2.75 13.60 10.54
C PHE A 318 3.63 14.74 11.08
N VAL A 319 3.15 15.54 12.03
CA VAL A 319 3.96 16.60 12.68
C VAL A 319 5.17 15.99 13.36
N GLN A 320 4.98 14.90 14.11
CA GLN A 320 6.09 14.19 14.76
C GLN A 320 7.14 13.76 13.74
N GLY A 321 6.70 13.17 12.61
CA GLY A 321 7.59 12.74 11.54
C GLY A 321 8.31 13.91 10.88
N PHE A 322 7.60 14.99 10.58
CA PHE A 322 8.14 16.19 9.95
C PHE A 322 9.27 16.85 10.79
N ALA A 323 9.10 16.85 12.11
CA ALA A 323 10.10 17.38 13.05
C ALA A 323 11.25 16.39 13.32
N THR A 324 11.12 15.12 12.96
CA THR A 324 12.14 14.10 13.25
C THR A 324 13.25 14.11 12.21
N LYS A 325 14.48 14.46 12.60
CA LYS A 325 15.65 14.46 11.70
C LYS A 325 16.11 13.05 11.32
N ASN A 326 16.19 12.14 12.29
CA ASN A 326 16.66 10.77 12.10
C ASN A 326 15.56 9.77 12.50
N LEU A 327 14.73 9.38 11.53
CA LEU A 327 13.69 8.39 11.76
C LEU A 327 14.29 6.98 11.73
N LYS A 328 14.11 6.24 12.82
CA LYS A 328 14.40 4.81 12.88
C LYS A 328 13.10 4.05 12.68
N SER A 329 12.98 3.34 11.57
CA SER A 329 11.86 2.42 11.35
C SER A 329 11.98 1.23 12.29
N LYS A 330 10.90 0.92 13.01
CA LYS A 330 10.82 -0.30 13.82
C LYS A 330 10.12 -1.36 12.98
N LEU A 331 10.71 -2.54 12.91
CA LEU A 331 9.99 -3.70 12.39
C LEU A 331 8.76 -3.90 13.27
N GLY A 332 7.56 -3.75 12.71
CA GLY A 332 6.28 -3.97 13.40
C GLY A 332 6.04 -5.45 13.58
N ARG A 333 6.74 -6.04 14.56
CA ARG A 333 6.70 -7.48 14.85
C ARG A 333 6.09 -7.74 16.20
#